data_47b7a5e6bdd68a39be4bf47a68092ec5
#
_entry.id   47b7a5e6bdd68a39be4bf47a68092ec5
#
_cell.length_a   1.000
_cell.length_b   1.000
_cell.length_c   1.000
_cell.angle_alpha   90.00
_cell.angle_beta   90.00
_cell.angle_gamma   90.00
#
_symmetry.space_group_name_H-M   'P 1'
#
loop_
_entity.id
_entity.type
_entity.pdbx_description
1 polymer ?
#
loop_
_entity_poly.entity_id
_entity_poly.type
_entity_poly.pdbx_seq_one_letter_code
_entity_poly.pdbx_strand_id
1 'polypeptide(L)'
;MQAVLNKIENSSSSIQYFLSKLENADNIAKNEIENSLVNIGKPAVKELVDQLQVVQGVKRGVVAMTLIRIGNDSIEYLQKAAQDNKDFEWVAKYLITEITGQAA
;
A
#
# COMPACT_ATOMS: atom_id res chain seq x y z
N MET A 1 -20.67 3.41 21.17
CA MET A 1 -21.10 2.45 20.39
C MET A 1 -20.58 2.43 19.05
N GLN A 2 -20.61 3.47 18.37
CA GLN A 2 -20.00 3.61 17.08
C GLN A 2 -18.53 3.32 17.10
N ALA A 3 -17.86 3.65 18.17
CA ALA A 3 -16.42 3.49 18.25
C ALA A 3 -15.94 2.07 18.04
N VAL A 4 -16.71 1.10 18.52
CA VAL A 4 -16.32 -0.30 18.42
C VAL A 4 -16.40 -0.78 16.99
N LEU A 5 -17.51 -0.44 16.33
CA LEU A 5 -17.69 -0.82 14.95
C LEU A 5 -16.65 -0.16 14.06
N ASN A 6 -16.37 1.11 14.34
CA ASN A 6 -15.38 1.83 13.55
C ASN A 6 -14.03 1.20 13.64
N LYS A 7 -13.70 0.65 14.79
CA LYS A 7 -12.42 0.00 14.95
C LYS A 7 -12.25 -1.21 14.07
N ILE A 8 -13.31 -1.96 13.91
CA ILE A 8 -13.26 -3.16 13.09
C ILE A 8 -13.09 -2.82 11.63
N GLU A 9 -13.73 -1.75 11.19
CA GLU A 9 -13.70 -1.35 9.80
C GLU A 9 -12.58 -0.40 9.48
N ASN A 10 -11.88 0.07 10.50
CA ASN A 10 -10.97 1.18 10.34
C ASN A 10 -9.80 0.94 9.42
N SER A 11 -9.35 -0.29 9.24
CA SER A 11 -8.23 -0.53 8.37
C SER A 11 -8.50 0.03 6.98
N SER A 12 -9.62 -0.42 6.38
CA SER A 12 -9.94 0.02 5.03
C SER A 12 -10.31 1.49 4.99
N SER A 13 -11.12 1.94 5.95
CA SER A 13 -11.53 3.35 5.99
C SER A 13 -10.34 4.27 6.19
N SER A 14 -9.41 3.88 7.04
CA SER A 14 -8.23 4.69 7.31
C SER A 14 -7.34 4.77 6.09
N ILE A 15 -7.19 3.67 5.37
CA ILE A 15 -6.37 3.65 4.18
C ILE A 15 -6.96 4.58 3.13
N GLN A 16 -8.25 4.51 2.90
CA GLN A 16 -8.90 5.39 1.94
C GLN A 16 -8.77 6.85 2.35
N TYR A 17 -8.93 7.12 3.65
CA TYR A 17 -8.78 8.46 4.16
C TYR A 17 -7.38 9.01 3.86
N PHE A 18 -6.34 8.23 4.17
CA PHE A 18 -4.99 8.67 3.94
C PHE A 18 -4.71 8.88 2.46
N LEU A 19 -5.17 7.97 1.63
CA LEU A 19 -4.94 8.10 0.20
C LEU A 19 -5.64 9.32 -0.38
N SER A 20 -6.82 9.65 0.14
CA SER A 20 -7.55 10.83 -0.35
C SER A 20 -6.82 12.12 -0.04
N LYS A 21 -5.98 12.13 1.00
CA LYS A 21 -5.23 13.31 1.38
C LYS A 21 -4.01 13.56 0.50
N LEU A 22 -3.64 12.61 -0.32
CA LEU A 22 -2.41 12.73 -1.12
C LEU A 22 -2.54 13.72 -2.26
N GLU A 23 -3.74 14.03 -2.70
CA GLU A 23 -3.92 14.84 -3.89
C GLU A 23 -3.29 16.21 -3.79
N ASN A 24 -3.38 16.83 -2.63
CA ASN A 24 -2.82 18.18 -2.46
C ASN A 24 -1.73 18.21 -1.41
N ALA A 25 -1.14 17.06 -1.10
CA ALA A 25 -0.15 16.97 -0.05
C ALA A 25 1.21 17.48 -0.52
N ASP A 26 1.88 18.25 0.34
CA ASP A 26 3.27 18.60 0.10
C ASP A 26 4.15 17.42 0.55
N ASN A 27 5.47 17.57 0.44
CA ASN A 27 6.37 16.47 0.73
C ASN A 27 6.31 16.03 2.19
N ILE A 28 6.10 16.97 3.09
CA ILE A 28 6.00 16.64 4.52
C ILE A 28 4.74 15.82 4.76
N ALA A 29 3.62 16.26 4.22
CA ALA A 29 2.35 15.55 4.38
C ALA A 29 2.41 14.16 3.74
N LYS A 30 3.05 14.05 2.58
CA LYS A 30 3.21 12.73 1.93
C LYS A 30 3.98 11.77 2.82
N ASN A 31 5.05 12.24 3.43
CA ASN A 31 5.83 11.41 4.33
C ASN A 31 5.03 10.98 5.54
N GLU A 32 4.23 11.89 6.09
CA GLU A 32 3.42 11.56 7.25
C GLU A 32 2.37 10.52 6.90
N ILE A 33 1.76 10.65 5.72
CA ILE A 33 0.77 9.68 5.26
C ILE A 33 1.42 8.33 5.07
N GLU A 34 2.57 8.31 4.40
CA GLU A 34 3.29 7.05 4.19
C GLU A 34 3.65 6.40 5.53
N ASN A 35 4.15 7.20 6.47
CA ASN A 35 4.49 6.66 7.80
C ASN A 35 3.27 6.09 8.50
N SER A 36 2.13 6.74 8.38
CA SER A 36 0.91 6.26 8.99
C SER A 36 0.49 4.92 8.41
N LEU A 37 0.60 4.79 7.10
CA LEU A 37 0.25 3.55 6.43
C LEU A 37 1.22 2.42 6.80
N VAL A 38 2.51 2.73 6.88
CA VAL A 38 3.51 1.75 7.29
C VAL A 38 3.24 1.30 8.72
N ASN A 39 2.81 2.22 9.58
CA ASN A 39 2.50 1.87 10.97
C ASN A 39 1.31 0.93 11.08
N ILE A 40 0.36 1.01 10.18
CA ILE A 40 -0.72 0.04 10.16
C ILE A 40 -0.15 -1.34 9.84
N GLY A 41 0.77 -1.39 8.87
CA GLY A 41 1.51 -2.59 8.59
C GLY A 41 0.71 -3.66 7.87
N LYS A 42 0.93 -4.91 8.28
CA LYS A 42 0.36 -6.06 7.62
C LYS A 42 -1.14 -5.97 7.36
N PRO A 43 -1.96 -5.51 8.30
CA PRO A 43 -3.41 -5.42 8.02
C PRO A 43 -3.76 -4.53 6.84
N ALA A 44 -2.88 -3.61 6.45
CA ALA A 44 -3.14 -2.71 5.35
C ALA A 44 -2.72 -3.28 4.00
N VAL A 45 -1.93 -4.35 3.99
CA VAL A 45 -1.28 -4.80 2.76
C VAL A 45 -2.27 -5.15 1.66
N LYS A 46 -3.29 -5.92 1.97
CA LYS A 46 -4.23 -6.34 0.95
C LYS A 46 -4.88 -5.15 0.27
N GLU A 47 -5.36 -4.21 1.07
CA GLU A 47 -5.98 -3.01 0.54
C GLU A 47 -5.00 -2.20 -0.29
N LEU A 48 -3.77 -2.08 0.18
CA LEU A 48 -2.75 -1.32 -0.54
C LEU A 48 -2.39 -1.98 -1.87
N VAL A 49 -2.31 -3.30 -1.91
CA VAL A 49 -2.04 -4.00 -3.16
C VAL A 49 -3.20 -3.80 -4.14
N ASP A 50 -4.43 -3.87 -3.64
CA ASP A 50 -5.60 -3.61 -4.48
C ASP A 50 -5.56 -2.20 -5.03
N GLN A 51 -5.24 -1.22 -4.18
CA GLN A 51 -5.17 0.18 -4.60
C GLN A 51 -4.05 0.41 -5.61
N LEU A 52 -2.93 -0.26 -5.44
CA LEU A 52 -1.80 -0.09 -6.34
C LEU A 52 -2.17 -0.38 -7.79
N GLN A 53 -3.12 -1.26 -7.99
CA GLN A 53 -3.53 -1.66 -9.34
C GLN A 53 -4.44 -0.64 -10.01
N VAL A 54 -5.01 0.29 -9.26
CA VAL A 54 -5.97 1.24 -9.82
C VAL A 54 -5.56 2.70 -9.69
N VAL A 55 -4.68 3.04 -8.75
CA VAL A 55 -4.27 4.43 -8.57
C VAL A 55 -3.13 4.77 -9.50
N GLN A 56 -2.91 6.08 -9.70
CA GLN A 56 -1.86 6.57 -10.58
C GLN A 56 -1.18 7.78 -9.96
N GLY A 57 -0.05 8.16 -10.57
CA GLY A 57 0.64 9.36 -10.16
C GLY A 57 1.20 9.26 -8.75
N VAL A 58 1.00 10.34 -7.99
CA VAL A 58 1.56 10.42 -6.64
C VAL A 58 1.03 9.31 -5.75
N LYS A 59 -0.25 9.00 -5.85
CA LYS A 59 -0.83 7.94 -5.03
C LYS A 59 -0.14 6.61 -5.28
N ARG A 60 0.12 6.32 -6.55
CA ARG A 60 0.77 5.07 -6.90
C ARG A 60 2.16 4.98 -6.27
N GLY A 61 2.91 6.07 -6.33
CA GLY A 61 4.24 6.11 -5.74
C GLY A 61 4.22 5.89 -4.24
N VAL A 62 3.31 6.55 -3.55
CA VAL A 62 3.22 6.42 -2.09
C VAL A 62 2.79 5.01 -1.71
N VAL A 63 1.81 4.44 -2.41
CA VAL A 63 1.35 3.09 -2.11
C VAL A 63 2.48 2.08 -2.35
N ALA A 64 3.18 2.22 -3.47
CA ALA A 64 4.29 1.31 -3.78
C ALA A 64 5.38 1.38 -2.72
N MET A 65 5.77 2.60 -2.35
CA MET A 65 6.82 2.78 -1.35
C MET A 65 6.38 2.25 0.01
N THR A 66 5.12 2.45 0.35
CA THR A 66 4.58 1.93 1.60
C THR A 66 4.71 0.41 1.65
N LEU A 67 4.36 -0.27 0.57
CA LEU A 67 4.46 -1.72 0.52
C LEU A 67 5.90 -2.19 0.64
N ILE A 68 6.83 -1.49 0.02
CA ILE A 68 8.24 -1.81 0.15
C ILE A 68 8.69 -1.65 1.61
N ARG A 69 8.28 -0.57 2.25
CA ARG A 69 8.67 -0.31 3.64
C ARG A 69 8.05 -1.30 4.62
N ILE A 70 6.82 -1.75 4.36
CA ILE A 70 6.21 -2.80 5.17
C ILE A 70 7.02 -4.08 5.04
N GLY A 71 7.53 -4.35 3.84
CA GLY A 71 8.50 -5.41 3.65
C GLY A 71 7.90 -6.77 3.38
N ASN A 72 8.45 -7.78 4.03
CA ASN A 72 8.13 -9.18 3.72
C ASN A 72 6.65 -9.51 3.78
N ASP A 73 5.91 -8.85 4.65
CA ASP A 73 4.47 -9.10 4.75
C ASP A 73 3.72 -8.72 3.47
N SER A 74 4.35 -7.92 2.59
CA SER A 74 3.74 -7.53 1.33
C SER A 74 3.89 -8.59 0.25
N ILE A 75 4.89 -9.46 0.36
CA ILE A 75 5.29 -10.33 -0.75
C ILE A 75 4.18 -11.28 -1.16
N GLU A 76 3.56 -11.92 -0.21
CA GLU A 76 2.53 -12.90 -0.51
C GLU A 76 1.37 -12.29 -1.30
N TYR A 77 0.94 -11.10 -0.88
CA TYR A 77 -0.17 -10.42 -1.55
C TYR A 77 0.23 -9.91 -2.93
N LEU A 78 1.49 -9.47 -3.07
CA LEU A 78 1.98 -9.06 -4.38
C LEU A 78 2.04 -10.24 -5.35
N GLN A 79 2.50 -11.39 -4.87
CA GLN A 79 2.55 -12.59 -5.69
C GLN A 79 1.16 -13.03 -6.13
N LYS A 80 0.20 -12.97 -5.21
CA LYS A 80 -1.15 -13.36 -5.54
C LYS A 80 -1.78 -12.43 -6.57
N ALA A 81 -1.55 -11.13 -6.40
CA ALA A 81 -2.09 -10.15 -7.33
C ALA A 81 -1.49 -10.36 -8.73
N ALA A 82 -0.21 -10.73 -8.79
CA ALA A 82 0.43 -11.00 -10.07
C ALA A 82 -0.17 -12.21 -10.76
N GLN A 83 -0.56 -13.22 -9.99
CA GLN A 83 -1.20 -14.39 -10.56
C GLN A 83 -2.58 -14.07 -11.10
N ASP A 84 -3.30 -13.20 -10.41
CA ASP A 84 -4.66 -12.86 -10.80
C ASP A 84 -4.72 -11.82 -11.91
N ASN A 85 -3.66 -11.04 -12.07
CA ASN A 85 -3.63 -9.94 -13.02
C ASN A 85 -2.27 -9.89 -13.70
N LYS A 86 -2.21 -10.41 -14.90
CA LYS A 86 -0.95 -10.49 -15.64
C LYS A 86 -0.33 -9.14 -15.92
N ASP A 87 -1.16 -8.13 -16.10
CA ASP A 87 -0.65 -6.80 -16.39
C ASP A 87 0.08 -6.21 -15.19
N PHE A 88 -0.18 -6.74 -14.01
CA PHE A 88 0.45 -6.28 -12.79
C PHE A 88 1.73 -7.06 -12.47
N GLU A 89 2.01 -8.10 -13.21
CA GLU A 89 3.09 -9.02 -12.86
C GLU A 89 4.45 -8.32 -12.74
N TRP A 90 4.78 -7.49 -13.70
CA TRP A 90 6.09 -6.84 -13.68
C TRP A 90 6.23 -5.83 -12.53
N VAL A 91 5.11 -5.16 -12.17
CA VAL A 91 5.13 -4.26 -11.03
C VAL A 91 5.35 -5.03 -9.74
N ALA A 92 4.64 -6.14 -9.58
CA ALA A 92 4.79 -6.99 -8.40
C ALA A 92 6.24 -7.49 -8.29
N LYS A 93 6.80 -7.95 -9.39
CA LYS A 93 8.18 -8.43 -9.41
C LYS A 93 9.16 -7.34 -8.99
N TYR A 94 8.96 -6.15 -9.52
CA TYR A 94 9.82 -5.03 -9.18
C TYR A 94 9.78 -4.75 -7.68
N LEU A 95 8.58 -4.70 -7.11
CA LEU A 95 8.44 -4.41 -5.68
C LEU A 95 9.02 -5.52 -4.83
N ILE A 96 8.81 -6.76 -5.21
CA ILE A 96 9.37 -7.88 -4.47
C ILE A 96 10.90 -7.82 -4.50
N THR A 97 11.47 -7.48 -5.66
CA THR A 97 12.91 -7.31 -5.77
C THR A 97 13.42 -6.22 -4.83
N GLU A 98 12.69 -5.11 -4.76
CA GLU A 98 13.07 -4.03 -3.84
C GLU A 98 12.99 -4.47 -2.39
N ILE A 99 11.96 -5.24 -2.05
CA ILE A 99 11.78 -5.71 -0.68
C ILE A 99 12.88 -6.68 -0.28
N THR A 100 13.20 -7.61 -1.17
CA THR A 100 14.19 -8.64 -0.84
C THR A 100 15.62 -8.17 -1.06
N GLY A 101 15.79 -7.08 -1.78
CA GLY A 101 17.14 -6.61 -2.09
C GLY A 101 17.86 -7.45 -3.11
N GLN A 102 17.13 -8.29 -3.83
CA GLN A 102 17.74 -9.17 -4.82
C GLN A 102 17.45 -8.65 -6.21
N ALA A 103 18.50 -8.18 -6.85
CA ALA A 103 18.39 -7.80 -8.24
C ALA A 103 18.19 -9.07 -9.05
N ALA A 104 17.35 -8.99 -10.04
CA ALA A 104 17.02 -10.14 -10.87
C ALA A 104 18.24 -10.73 -11.52
#